data_9045f8487f79e19904e028b5b2cdf128
#
_entry.id   9045f8487f79e19904e028b5b2cdf128
#
_cell.length_a   1.000
_cell.length_b   1.000
_cell.length_c   1.000
_cell.angle_alpha   90.00
_cell.angle_beta   90.00
_cell.angle_gamma   90.00
#
_symmetry.space_group_name_H-M   'P 1'
#
loop_
_entity.id
_entity.type
_entity.pdbx_description
1 polymer ?
#
loop_
_entity_poly.entity_id
_entity_poly.type
_entity_poly.pdbx_seq_one_letter_code
_entity_poly.pdbx_strand_id
1 'polypeptide(L)'
;MTLNHLDASQLSVSESWKPGIHYSQLTDVGMRRANNQDSMAVLMAGSPERFYHRGHLFVVADGMGAHAAGELASRLATEHIAMQYFRSTEEDSSEALRIAVRESNAEIHRRGQQNPEFHNMGTTASSLAILPVGAVIAHVGDSRAYRLRDGILEQLTFDHSLVWEMEASGQIHPDSVLGQSIPKNVITRSLGPNANVEVDLEGPFEIQAGDQFLLCSDGLSGQVEDEEIATIMDCLPEDLATRVLIDLANLRGGPDNSTVIIVRVAEDFAEQTSKPTQSKRHLRKQEPAAVSPLLIGTAIICFVGALGLGLAMVVLQTPVSKAMGPMIIAFILGVIAAGFCVAQYLQSKPKHKTRPLVKTTGGKGPYRRYQAKPNKEIYDRLGETVEELRTAASQRNWLMDWDKIDKLQKQGNACVEAAQFKRAIRLQAEAIIETMHQLRELNNRAANETDIER
;
A
#
# COMPACT_ATOMS: atom_id res chain seq x y z
N MET A 1 11.51 4.81 58.85
CA MET A 1 10.65 4.59 57.67
C MET A 1 11.57 4.48 56.46
N THR A 2 11.87 3.29 56.06
CA THR A 2 12.84 2.89 55.05
C THR A 2 12.17 2.92 53.67
N LEU A 3 12.65 3.78 52.75
CA LEU A 3 12.28 3.81 51.36
C LEU A 3 12.91 2.62 50.66
N ASN A 4 12.07 1.72 50.17
CA ASN A 4 12.45 0.58 49.31
C ASN A 4 13.00 1.08 47.97
N HIS A 5 14.25 0.69 47.69
CA HIS A 5 14.87 0.74 46.36
C HIS A 5 14.06 -0.09 45.41
N LEU A 6 13.40 0.57 44.46
CA LEU A 6 12.86 -0.09 43.26
C LEU A 6 14.06 -0.41 42.34
N ASP A 7 14.27 -1.69 42.14
CA ASP A 7 15.30 -2.28 41.32
C ASP A 7 15.09 -1.86 39.84
N ALA A 8 15.99 -1.04 39.32
CA ALA A 8 15.97 -0.49 37.96
C ALA A 8 16.39 -1.52 36.87
N SER A 9 16.56 -2.80 37.24
CA SER A 9 17.09 -3.85 36.36
C SER A 9 16.05 -4.64 35.61
N GLN A 10 14.76 -4.28 35.65
CA GLN A 10 13.67 -4.97 34.90
C GLN A 10 12.99 -4.12 33.83
N LEU A 11 13.63 -3.08 33.33
CA LEU A 11 13.24 -2.54 32.02
C LEU A 11 13.85 -3.48 30.96
N SER A 12 13.14 -4.57 30.67
CA SER A 12 13.39 -5.34 29.44
C SER A 12 13.35 -4.34 28.28
N VAL A 13 14.49 -4.15 27.63
CA VAL A 13 14.60 -3.51 26.33
C VAL A 13 13.59 -4.25 25.45
N SER A 14 12.43 -3.65 25.18
CA SER A 14 11.53 -4.13 24.14
C SER A 14 12.35 -4.07 22.86
N GLU A 15 12.69 -5.23 22.29
CA GLU A 15 13.22 -5.26 20.94
C GLU A 15 12.37 -4.32 20.11
N SER A 16 12.99 -3.27 19.57
CA SER A 16 12.28 -2.27 18.78
C SER A 16 11.70 -3.00 17.58
N TRP A 17 10.37 -3.04 17.48
CA TRP A 17 9.69 -3.67 16.36
C TRP A 17 10.20 -3.07 15.05
N LYS A 18 10.54 -3.94 14.10
CA LYS A 18 10.97 -3.55 12.78
C LYS A 18 9.82 -3.73 11.80
N PRO A 19 9.67 -2.85 10.80
CA PRO A 19 8.53 -2.90 9.88
C PRO A 19 8.57 -4.08 8.89
N GLY A 20 9.67 -4.84 8.81
CA GLY A 20 9.84 -5.96 7.87
C GLY A 20 9.93 -5.56 6.40
N ILE A 21 10.06 -4.28 6.12
CA ILE A 21 10.23 -3.72 4.79
C ILE A 21 11.26 -2.59 4.79
N HIS A 22 11.90 -2.38 3.64
CA HIS A 22 12.71 -1.21 3.31
C HIS A 22 12.02 -0.44 2.19
N TYR A 23 12.18 0.86 2.13
CA TYR A 23 11.65 1.64 1.02
C TYR A 23 12.58 2.80 0.67
N SER A 24 12.50 3.21 -0.58
CA SER A 24 13.10 4.44 -1.09
C SER A 24 12.06 5.20 -1.91
N GLN A 25 12.09 6.51 -1.86
CA GLN A 25 11.16 7.38 -2.57
C GLN A 25 11.87 8.59 -3.12
N LEU A 26 11.47 9.03 -4.29
CA LEU A 26 11.98 10.26 -4.92
C LEU A 26 10.91 10.85 -5.84
N THR A 27 10.79 12.16 -5.86
CA THR A 27 10.02 12.92 -6.83
C THR A 27 10.89 14.00 -7.43
N ASP A 28 10.72 14.27 -8.71
CA ASP A 28 11.49 15.27 -9.46
C ASP A 28 10.57 16.03 -10.41
N VAL A 29 10.82 17.33 -10.55
CA VAL A 29 10.03 18.21 -11.41
C VAL A 29 10.18 17.89 -12.90
N GLY A 30 11.22 17.13 -13.26
CA GLY A 30 11.58 16.90 -14.65
C GLY A 30 12.41 18.03 -15.24
N MET A 31 12.63 17.98 -16.56
CA MET A 31 13.49 18.94 -17.26
C MET A 31 12.69 20.03 -18.00
N ARG A 32 11.37 19.90 -18.11
CA ARG A 32 10.52 20.81 -18.91
C ARG A 32 9.39 21.46 -18.13
N ARG A 33 9.05 20.96 -16.96
CA ARG A 33 7.99 21.51 -16.11
C ARG A 33 8.56 22.58 -15.19
N ALA A 34 7.76 23.60 -14.87
CA ALA A 34 8.13 24.65 -13.92
C ALA A 34 7.80 24.23 -12.47
N ASN A 35 6.73 23.45 -12.28
CA ASN A 35 6.24 23.02 -10.97
C ASN A 35 6.09 21.51 -10.94
N ASN A 36 6.24 20.95 -9.76
CA ASN A 36 5.93 19.54 -9.53
C ASN A 36 4.48 19.40 -9.11
N GLN A 37 3.65 18.77 -9.96
CA GLN A 37 2.24 18.48 -9.69
C GLN A 37 2.04 17.05 -9.17
N ASP A 38 3.09 16.23 -9.12
CA ASP A 38 3.08 14.94 -8.46
C ASP A 38 3.08 15.10 -6.94
N SER A 39 2.49 14.14 -6.26
CA SER A 39 2.54 14.02 -4.81
C SER A 39 2.67 12.57 -4.38
N MET A 40 3.28 12.34 -3.24
CA MET A 40 3.41 10.99 -2.67
C MET A 40 3.25 11.02 -1.16
N ALA A 41 2.81 9.89 -0.59
CA ALA A 41 2.76 9.69 0.85
C ALA A 41 3.23 8.28 1.24
N VAL A 42 4.00 8.20 2.32
CA VAL A 42 4.44 6.95 2.94
C VAL A 42 4.10 6.97 4.41
N LEU A 43 3.28 6.02 4.85
CA LEU A 43 2.87 5.87 6.23
C LEU A 43 3.19 4.47 6.72
N MET A 44 4.22 4.41 7.56
CA MET A 44 4.68 3.17 8.16
C MET A 44 3.93 2.90 9.47
N ALA A 45 3.47 1.68 9.67
CA ALA A 45 3.00 1.26 10.98
C ALA A 45 4.16 1.35 11.98
N GLY A 46 3.94 2.04 13.11
CA GLY A 46 4.95 2.23 14.15
C GLY A 46 4.94 1.14 15.22
N SER A 47 4.05 0.13 15.09
CA SER A 47 3.98 -1.00 16.02
C SER A 47 3.30 -2.21 15.37
N PRO A 48 3.49 -3.43 15.92
CA PRO A 48 2.79 -4.63 15.43
C PRO A 48 1.28 -4.46 15.42
N GLU A 49 0.68 -3.84 16.45
CA GLU A 49 -0.76 -3.66 16.55
C GLU A 49 -1.29 -2.78 15.41
N ARG A 50 -0.58 -1.69 15.10
CA ARG A 50 -0.93 -0.81 13.98
C ARG A 50 -0.77 -1.52 12.65
N PHE A 51 0.30 -2.32 12.49
CA PHE A 51 0.50 -3.13 11.30
C PHE A 51 -0.63 -4.15 11.10
N TYR A 52 -1.03 -4.85 12.16
CA TYR A 52 -2.15 -5.79 12.10
C TYR A 52 -3.49 -5.12 11.83
N HIS A 53 -3.63 -3.87 12.20
CA HIS A 53 -4.88 -3.12 11.99
C HIS A 53 -4.99 -2.58 10.56
N ARG A 54 -3.94 -1.94 10.04
CA ARG A 54 -3.98 -1.21 8.75
C ARG A 54 -2.73 -1.37 7.87
N GLY A 55 -1.70 -2.08 8.32
CA GLY A 55 -0.47 -2.28 7.56
C GLY A 55 0.34 -1.01 7.33
N HIS A 56 1.14 -1.03 6.27
CA HIS A 56 1.88 0.11 5.75
C HIS A 56 1.16 0.64 4.52
N LEU A 57 1.16 1.95 4.31
CA LEU A 57 0.50 2.60 3.17
C LEU A 57 1.50 3.44 2.37
N PHE A 58 1.46 3.27 1.05
CA PHE A 58 2.21 4.03 0.06
C PHE A 58 1.23 4.57 -0.97
N VAL A 59 1.36 5.85 -1.36
CA VAL A 59 0.47 6.51 -2.31
C VAL A 59 1.31 7.36 -3.27
N VAL A 60 1.03 7.26 -4.56
CA VAL A 60 1.51 8.17 -5.61
C VAL A 60 0.28 8.76 -6.28
N ALA A 61 0.31 10.05 -6.53
CA ALA A 61 -0.73 10.82 -7.21
C ALA A 61 -0.09 11.80 -8.18
N ASP A 62 -0.51 11.76 -9.44
CA ASP A 62 -0.09 12.65 -10.51
C ASP A 62 -1.20 13.67 -10.76
N GLY A 63 -0.88 14.93 -10.54
CA GLY A 63 -1.82 16.03 -10.57
C GLY A 63 -1.99 16.62 -11.97
N MET A 64 -3.24 16.78 -12.39
CA MET A 64 -3.59 17.38 -13.67
C MET A 64 -4.47 18.61 -13.50
N GLY A 65 -4.20 19.63 -14.28
CA GLY A 65 -4.95 20.88 -14.28
C GLY A 65 -4.08 22.09 -14.58
N ALA A 66 -4.71 23.22 -14.84
CA ALA A 66 -4.01 24.46 -15.10
C ALA A 66 -3.41 25.03 -13.81
N HIS A 67 -2.22 25.64 -13.92
CA HIS A 67 -1.56 26.34 -12.81
C HIS A 67 -1.35 25.44 -11.57
N ALA A 68 -1.77 25.91 -10.39
CA ALA A 68 -1.64 25.19 -9.13
C ALA A 68 -2.76 24.14 -8.87
N ALA A 69 -3.68 23.95 -9.82
CA ALA A 69 -4.83 23.05 -9.63
C ALA A 69 -4.41 21.58 -9.53
N GLY A 70 -3.48 21.12 -10.39
CA GLY A 70 -2.96 19.76 -10.34
C GLY A 70 -2.17 19.49 -9.05
N GLU A 71 -1.29 20.41 -8.65
CA GLU A 71 -0.53 20.31 -7.38
C GLU A 71 -1.47 20.21 -6.16
N LEU A 72 -2.53 21.00 -6.12
CA LEU A 72 -3.51 20.94 -5.05
C LEU A 72 -4.27 19.60 -5.06
N ALA A 73 -4.66 19.12 -6.24
CA ALA A 73 -5.39 17.87 -6.37
C ALA A 73 -4.58 16.66 -5.90
N SER A 74 -3.33 16.51 -6.36
CA SER A 74 -2.46 15.41 -5.99
C SER A 74 -2.10 15.42 -4.50
N ARG A 75 -1.82 16.61 -3.94
CA ARG A 75 -1.58 16.77 -2.50
C ARG A 75 -2.81 16.41 -1.69
N LEU A 76 -4.00 16.88 -2.05
CA LEU A 76 -5.25 16.51 -1.40
C LEU A 76 -5.49 15.00 -1.48
N ALA A 77 -5.22 14.36 -2.62
CA ALA A 77 -5.37 12.92 -2.77
C ALA A 77 -4.49 12.17 -1.78
N THR A 78 -3.19 12.44 -1.75
CA THR A 78 -2.24 11.72 -0.88
C THR A 78 -2.53 11.95 0.60
N GLU A 79 -2.83 13.18 1.03
CA GLU A 79 -3.15 13.51 2.42
C GLU A 79 -4.49 12.91 2.86
N HIS A 80 -5.55 13.03 2.05
CA HIS A 80 -6.87 12.54 2.40
C HIS A 80 -6.96 11.00 2.36
N ILE A 81 -6.39 10.35 1.35
CA ILE A 81 -6.35 8.88 1.30
C ILE A 81 -5.70 8.35 2.57
N ALA A 82 -4.53 8.88 2.94
CA ALA A 82 -3.82 8.47 4.14
C ALA A 82 -4.66 8.72 5.41
N MET A 83 -5.23 9.92 5.56
CA MET A 83 -6.02 10.27 6.72
C MET A 83 -7.28 9.40 6.85
N GLN A 84 -8.06 9.25 5.78
CA GLN A 84 -9.31 8.50 5.79
C GLN A 84 -9.08 7.00 5.99
N TYR A 85 -8.05 6.44 5.36
CA TYR A 85 -7.69 5.03 5.53
C TYR A 85 -7.41 4.65 6.98
N PHE A 86 -6.58 5.44 7.68
CA PHE A 86 -6.22 5.16 9.07
C PHE A 86 -7.32 5.53 10.09
N ARG A 87 -8.24 6.42 9.73
CA ARG A 87 -9.41 6.78 10.55
C ARG A 87 -10.63 5.92 10.31
N SER A 88 -10.65 5.15 9.23
CA SER A 88 -11.80 4.34 8.85
C SER A 88 -12.20 3.36 9.97
N THR A 89 -13.50 3.24 10.19
CA THR A 89 -14.09 2.23 11.09
C THR A 89 -14.42 0.91 10.36
N GLU A 90 -14.21 0.87 9.04
CA GLU A 90 -14.38 -0.33 8.24
C GLU A 90 -13.39 -1.42 8.71
N GLU A 91 -13.88 -2.63 8.96
CA GLU A 91 -13.05 -3.72 9.48
C GLU A 91 -12.14 -4.33 8.39
N ASP A 92 -12.61 -4.38 7.15
CA ASP A 92 -11.82 -4.84 6.00
C ASP A 92 -10.90 -3.72 5.51
N SER A 93 -9.59 -3.93 5.65
CA SER A 93 -8.59 -2.94 5.23
C SER A 93 -8.61 -2.66 3.74
N SER A 94 -8.98 -3.62 2.90
CA SER A 94 -9.09 -3.43 1.45
C SER A 94 -10.25 -2.50 1.12
N GLU A 95 -11.40 -2.72 1.74
CA GLU A 95 -12.58 -1.88 1.59
C GLU A 95 -12.35 -0.49 2.20
N ALA A 96 -11.67 -0.41 3.35
CA ALA A 96 -11.28 0.86 3.95
C ALA A 96 -10.41 1.70 3.00
N LEU A 97 -9.49 1.07 2.27
CA LEU A 97 -8.64 1.75 1.29
C LEU A 97 -9.48 2.27 0.10
N ARG A 98 -10.40 1.45 -0.41
CA ARG A 98 -11.31 1.84 -1.49
C ARG A 98 -12.19 3.03 -1.09
N ILE A 99 -12.75 2.98 0.12
CA ILE A 99 -13.56 4.08 0.67
C ILE A 99 -12.71 5.35 0.81
N ALA A 100 -11.48 5.24 1.33
CA ALA A 100 -10.58 6.38 1.47
C ALA A 100 -10.29 7.09 0.14
N VAL A 101 -10.07 6.33 -0.94
CA VAL A 101 -9.88 6.91 -2.29
C VAL A 101 -11.15 7.60 -2.78
N ARG A 102 -12.34 7.00 -2.58
CA ARG A 102 -13.63 7.61 -2.97
C ARG A 102 -13.94 8.88 -2.19
N GLU A 103 -13.69 8.90 -0.89
CA GLU A 103 -13.88 10.09 -0.05
C GLU A 103 -12.90 11.20 -0.45
N SER A 104 -11.67 10.85 -0.82
CA SER A 104 -10.70 11.80 -1.35
C SER A 104 -11.16 12.40 -2.67
N ASN A 105 -11.75 11.60 -3.58
CA ASN A 105 -12.39 12.11 -4.79
C ASN A 105 -13.48 13.14 -4.49
N ALA A 106 -14.37 12.82 -3.54
CA ALA A 106 -15.46 13.73 -3.18
C ALA A 106 -14.93 15.07 -2.63
N GLU A 107 -13.86 15.06 -1.84
CA GLU A 107 -13.23 16.29 -1.33
C GLU A 107 -12.56 17.10 -2.43
N ILE A 108 -11.81 16.46 -3.34
CA ILE A 108 -11.17 17.14 -4.48
C ILE A 108 -12.24 17.75 -5.37
N HIS A 109 -13.28 16.99 -5.72
CA HIS A 109 -14.41 17.50 -6.50
C HIS A 109 -15.07 18.71 -5.83
N ARG A 110 -15.40 18.61 -4.54
CA ARG A 110 -15.98 19.70 -3.76
C ARG A 110 -15.13 20.96 -3.80
N ARG A 111 -13.81 20.83 -3.64
CA ARG A 111 -12.87 21.97 -3.71
C ARG A 111 -12.83 22.59 -5.10
N GLY A 112 -12.80 21.75 -6.14
CA GLY A 112 -12.84 22.23 -7.53
C GLY A 112 -14.12 22.98 -7.87
N GLN A 113 -15.27 22.61 -7.29
CA GLN A 113 -16.55 23.34 -7.49
C GLN A 113 -16.63 24.67 -6.73
N GLN A 114 -15.87 24.83 -5.66
CA GLN A 114 -15.90 26.04 -4.82
C GLN A 114 -15.06 27.19 -5.37
N ASN A 115 -14.06 26.91 -6.20
CA ASN A 115 -13.17 27.92 -6.76
C ASN A 115 -13.04 27.74 -8.28
N PRO A 116 -13.42 28.72 -9.08
CA PRO A 116 -13.28 28.68 -10.54
C PRO A 116 -11.86 28.42 -11.04
N GLU A 117 -10.82 28.85 -10.31
CA GLU A 117 -9.42 28.60 -10.65
C GLU A 117 -9.05 27.12 -10.53
N PHE A 118 -9.77 26.34 -9.72
CA PHE A 118 -9.57 24.92 -9.51
C PHE A 118 -10.63 24.06 -10.20
N HIS A 119 -11.46 24.69 -11.04
CA HIS A 119 -12.48 23.96 -11.78
C HIS A 119 -11.85 22.87 -12.64
N ASN A 120 -12.40 21.65 -12.55
CA ASN A 120 -11.88 20.44 -13.22
C ASN A 120 -10.46 20.05 -12.80
N MET A 121 -9.96 20.48 -11.63
CA MET A 121 -8.73 19.91 -11.11
C MET A 121 -8.89 18.40 -10.92
N GLY A 122 -7.85 17.65 -11.24
CA GLY A 122 -7.85 16.21 -11.14
C GLY A 122 -6.50 15.64 -10.75
N THR A 123 -6.50 14.38 -10.42
CA THR A 123 -5.26 13.64 -10.14
C THR A 123 -5.49 12.15 -10.30
N THR A 124 -4.43 11.42 -10.59
CA THR A 124 -4.40 9.97 -10.42
C THR A 124 -4.30 9.61 -8.94
N ALA A 125 -4.48 8.36 -8.60
CA ALA A 125 -4.09 7.80 -7.31
C ALA A 125 -3.78 6.30 -7.45
N SER A 126 -2.53 5.92 -7.18
CA SER A 126 -2.11 4.53 -7.01
C SER A 126 -1.67 4.33 -5.57
N SER A 127 -2.42 3.54 -4.82
CA SER A 127 -2.21 3.31 -3.38
C SER A 127 -1.90 1.84 -3.14
N LEU A 128 -0.80 1.55 -2.44
CA LEU A 128 -0.40 0.21 -2.03
C LEU A 128 -0.47 0.08 -0.50
N ALA A 129 -1.26 -0.85 -0.02
CA ALA A 129 -1.27 -1.25 1.38
C ALA A 129 -0.58 -2.61 1.55
N ILE A 130 0.49 -2.65 2.34
CA ILE A 130 1.17 -3.89 2.76
C ILE A 130 0.53 -4.36 4.06
N LEU A 131 -0.24 -5.43 3.98
CA LEU A 131 -1.08 -5.96 5.06
C LEU A 131 -0.57 -7.33 5.53
N PRO A 132 -0.96 -7.80 6.72
CA PRO A 132 -0.69 -9.17 7.15
C PRO A 132 -1.26 -10.26 6.23
N VAL A 133 -2.27 -9.90 5.43
CA VAL A 133 -2.96 -10.82 4.49
C VAL A 133 -2.42 -10.74 3.07
N GLY A 134 -1.55 -9.77 2.78
CA GLY A 134 -1.00 -9.56 1.44
C GLY A 134 -0.97 -8.08 1.02
N ALA A 135 -0.51 -7.82 -0.18
CA ALA A 135 -0.48 -6.50 -0.78
C ALA A 135 -1.82 -6.19 -1.45
N VAL A 136 -2.41 -5.04 -1.13
CA VAL A 136 -3.66 -4.55 -1.72
C VAL A 136 -3.40 -3.23 -2.41
N ILE A 137 -3.96 -3.06 -3.60
CA ILE A 137 -3.83 -1.85 -4.39
C ILE A 137 -5.21 -1.25 -4.64
N ALA A 138 -5.37 0.04 -4.37
CA ALA A 138 -6.50 0.84 -4.84
C ALA A 138 -6.00 1.85 -5.87
N HIS A 139 -6.64 1.86 -7.05
CA HIS A 139 -6.09 2.54 -8.20
C HIS A 139 -7.15 3.31 -8.99
N VAL A 140 -6.77 4.52 -9.43
CA VAL A 140 -7.48 5.38 -10.39
C VAL A 140 -6.45 6.18 -11.20
N GLY A 141 -6.48 6.10 -12.52
CA GLY A 141 -5.60 6.85 -13.41
C GLY A 141 -4.65 5.97 -14.21
N ASP A 142 -3.50 6.49 -14.59
CA ASP A 142 -2.45 5.83 -15.36
C ASP A 142 -1.08 5.82 -14.67
N SER A 143 -1.00 6.32 -13.44
CA SER A 143 0.11 6.00 -12.53
C SER A 143 0.08 4.51 -12.21
N ARG A 144 1.23 3.87 -12.12
CA ARG A 144 1.29 2.41 -12.08
C ARG A 144 1.78 1.85 -10.76
N ALA A 145 1.33 0.62 -10.45
CA ALA A 145 1.90 -0.22 -9.41
C ALA A 145 2.38 -1.55 -10.00
N TYR A 146 3.61 -1.94 -9.62
CA TYR A 146 4.25 -3.17 -10.07
C TYR A 146 4.71 -4.01 -8.89
N ARG A 147 4.92 -5.31 -9.15
CA ARG A 147 5.67 -6.23 -8.28
C ARG A 147 6.78 -6.90 -9.06
N LEU A 148 8.00 -6.85 -8.54
CA LEU A 148 9.11 -7.67 -9.00
C LEU A 148 9.28 -8.87 -8.07
N ARG A 149 9.21 -10.08 -8.63
CA ARG A 149 9.48 -11.36 -7.96
C ARG A 149 10.22 -12.28 -8.90
N ASP A 150 11.31 -12.89 -8.45
CA ASP A 150 12.10 -13.86 -9.21
C ASP A 150 12.49 -13.37 -10.62
N GLY A 151 12.83 -12.09 -10.74
CA GLY A 151 13.21 -11.45 -12.00
C GLY A 151 12.03 -11.18 -12.96
N ILE A 152 10.79 -11.32 -12.51
CA ILE A 152 9.58 -10.99 -13.29
C ILE A 152 8.92 -9.76 -12.68
N LEU A 153 8.82 -8.70 -13.47
CA LEU A 153 8.06 -7.49 -13.15
C LEU A 153 6.62 -7.66 -13.63
N GLU A 154 5.69 -7.60 -12.70
CA GLU A 154 4.25 -7.72 -12.96
C GLU A 154 3.59 -6.36 -12.76
N GLN A 155 2.93 -5.83 -13.78
CA GLN A 155 2.09 -4.65 -13.63
C GLN A 155 0.77 -5.05 -12.98
N LEU A 156 0.50 -4.52 -11.80
CA LEU A 156 -0.66 -4.86 -10.97
C LEU A 156 -1.85 -3.93 -11.18
N THR A 157 -1.67 -2.79 -11.86
CA THR A 157 -2.70 -1.81 -12.18
C THR A 157 -3.07 -1.85 -13.65
N PHE A 158 -4.32 -1.53 -13.97
CA PHE A 158 -4.81 -1.28 -15.32
C PHE A 158 -4.79 0.23 -15.57
N ASP A 159 -4.08 0.68 -16.61
CA ASP A 159 -4.04 2.12 -16.90
C ASP A 159 -5.40 2.61 -17.41
N HIS A 160 -6.00 3.58 -16.73
CA HIS A 160 -7.22 4.25 -17.21
C HIS A 160 -6.84 5.31 -18.25
N SER A 161 -6.34 4.84 -19.38
CA SER A 161 -5.99 5.66 -20.54
C SER A 161 -6.71 5.16 -21.79
N LEU A 162 -6.94 6.08 -22.73
CA LEU A 162 -7.67 5.77 -23.96
C LEU A 162 -6.99 4.62 -24.73
N VAL A 163 -5.67 4.64 -24.82
CA VAL A 163 -4.89 3.61 -25.52
C VAL A 163 -5.10 2.24 -24.88
N TRP A 164 -5.00 2.14 -23.55
CA TRP A 164 -5.17 0.87 -22.83
C TRP A 164 -6.58 0.31 -22.93
N GLU A 165 -7.60 1.17 -22.85
CA GLU A 165 -8.99 0.73 -23.01
C GLU A 165 -9.28 0.23 -24.42
N MET A 166 -8.73 0.89 -25.44
CA MET A 166 -8.86 0.46 -26.84
C MET A 166 -8.10 -0.83 -27.11
N GLU A 167 -6.91 -1.02 -26.55
CA GLU A 167 -6.17 -2.27 -26.60
C GLU A 167 -6.93 -3.41 -25.92
N ALA A 168 -7.39 -3.19 -24.69
CA ALA A 168 -8.12 -4.18 -23.90
C ALA A 168 -9.44 -4.61 -24.56
N SER A 169 -10.09 -3.68 -25.29
CA SER A 169 -11.31 -3.98 -26.07
C SER A 169 -11.05 -4.58 -27.45
N GLY A 170 -9.77 -4.73 -27.83
CA GLY A 170 -9.37 -5.27 -29.13
C GLY A 170 -9.62 -4.34 -30.34
N GLN A 171 -9.88 -3.05 -30.08
CA GLN A 171 -10.11 -2.06 -31.13
C GLN A 171 -8.83 -1.65 -31.85
N ILE A 172 -7.69 -1.72 -31.15
CA ILE A 172 -6.37 -1.41 -31.70
C ILE A 172 -5.36 -2.47 -31.27
N HIS A 173 -4.31 -2.61 -32.09
CA HIS A 173 -3.09 -3.31 -31.70
C HIS A 173 -2.01 -2.25 -31.37
N PRO A 174 -1.23 -2.39 -30.31
CA PRO A 174 -0.20 -1.40 -29.91
C PRO A 174 0.76 -1.01 -31.05
N ASP A 175 1.19 -2.00 -31.84
CA ASP A 175 2.13 -1.82 -32.95
C ASP A 175 1.48 -1.37 -34.24
N SER A 176 0.15 -1.16 -34.29
CA SER A 176 -0.54 -0.67 -35.47
C SER A 176 -0.30 0.84 -35.67
N VAL A 177 -0.36 1.30 -36.93
CA VAL A 177 -0.27 2.73 -37.24
C VAL A 177 -1.28 3.56 -36.46
N LEU A 178 -2.49 3.01 -36.28
CA LEU A 178 -3.55 3.66 -35.49
C LEU A 178 -3.14 3.72 -34.00
N GLY A 179 -2.66 2.61 -33.42
CA GLY A 179 -2.22 2.55 -32.04
C GLY A 179 -1.10 3.53 -31.73
N GLN A 180 -0.15 3.69 -32.64
CA GLN A 180 0.94 4.66 -32.52
C GLN A 180 0.51 6.12 -32.68
N SER A 181 -0.64 6.37 -33.33
CA SER A 181 -1.14 7.72 -33.60
C SER A 181 -2.03 8.27 -32.45
N ILE A 182 -2.50 7.41 -31.54
CA ILE A 182 -3.35 7.83 -30.42
C ILE A 182 -2.48 8.47 -29.35
N PRO A 183 -2.87 9.67 -28.85
CA PRO A 183 -2.14 10.27 -27.73
C PRO A 183 -2.16 9.36 -26.49
N LYS A 184 -0.99 9.06 -25.95
CA LYS A 184 -0.84 8.14 -24.81
C LYS A 184 -1.25 8.76 -23.48
N ASN A 185 -1.31 10.10 -23.40
CA ASN A 185 -1.61 10.88 -22.21
C ASN A 185 -3.10 11.26 -22.04
N VAL A 186 -4.02 10.57 -22.74
CA VAL A 186 -5.47 10.80 -22.56
C VAL A 186 -6.00 9.87 -21.48
N ILE A 187 -6.16 10.43 -20.28
CA ILE A 187 -6.69 9.74 -19.11
C ILE A 187 -8.22 9.68 -19.20
N THR A 188 -8.80 8.50 -19.00
CA THR A 188 -10.24 8.25 -19.06
C THR A 188 -10.90 8.28 -17.68
N ARG A 189 -10.12 8.08 -16.61
CA ARG A 189 -10.61 8.08 -15.23
C ARG A 189 -9.59 8.72 -14.29
N SER A 190 -10.04 9.71 -13.50
CA SER A 190 -9.22 10.42 -12.51
C SER A 190 -10.07 10.86 -11.33
N LEU A 191 -9.43 11.20 -10.21
CA LEU A 191 -10.08 11.83 -9.07
C LEU A 191 -10.31 13.31 -9.35
N GLY A 192 -11.44 13.85 -8.90
CA GLY A 192 -11.77 15.28 -8.87
C GLY A 192 -12.77 15.76 -9.91
N PRO A 193 -12.62 15.53 -11.22
CA PRO A 193 -13.55 16.05 -12.21
C PRO A 193 -15.00 15.63 -12.01
N ASN A 194 -15.23 14.40 -11.59
CA ASN A 194 -16.56 13.83 -11.36
C ASN A 194 -16.82 13.62 -9.87
N ALA A 195 -18.07 13.83 -9.43
CA ALA A 195 -18.48 13.61 -8.04
C ALA A 195 -18.29 12.16 -7.57
N ASN A 196 -18.47 11.20 -8.48
CA ASN A 196 -18.29 9.78 -8.22
C ASN A 196 -17.18 9.22 -9.10
N VAL A 197 -16.38 8.31 -8.53
CA VAL A 197 -15.32 7.59 -9.22
C VAL A 197 -15.42 6.11 -8.92
N GLU A 198 -15.17 5.28 -9.91
CA GLU A 198 -14.93 3.84 -9.74
C GLU A 198 -13.46 3.63 -9.39
N VAL A 199 -13.21 2.96 -8.29
CA VAL A 199 -11.87 2.64 -7.79
C VAL A 199 -11.59 1.18 -8.03
N ASP A 200 -10.57 0.88 -8.81
CA ASP A 200 -10.10 -0.47 -9.02
C ASP A 200 -9.38 -0.96 -7.74
N LEU A 201 -9.78 -2.13 -7.28
CA LEU A 201 -9.20 -2.76 -6.09
C LEU A 201 -8.60 -4.11 -6.46
N GLU A 202 -7.28 -4.22 -6.32
CA GLU A 202 -6.50 -5.39 -6.73
C GLU A 202 -5.89 -6.10 -5.52
N GLY A 203 -5.87 -7.41 -5.54
CA GLY A 203 -5.34 -8.25 -4.47
C GLY A 203 -6.43 -8.75 -3.49
N PRO A 204 -6.06 -9.21 -2.27
CA PRO A 204 -4.68 -9.20 -1.74
C PRO A 204 -3.75 -10.18 -2.47
N PHE A 205 -2.62 -9.66 -2.95
CA PHE A 205 -1.55 -10.48 -3.50
C PHE A 205 -0.68 -11.03 -2.36
N GLU A 206 -0.37 -12.32 -2.41
CA GLU A 206 0.56 -12.92 -1.47
C GLU A 206 1.91 -12.21 -1.50
N ILE A 207 2.49 -11.93 -0.33
CA ILE A 207 3.79 -11.31 -0.17
C ILE A 207 4.81 -12.37 0.22
N GLN A 208 5.97 -12.34 -0.44
CA GLN A 208 7.11 -13.21 -0.14
C GLN A 208 8.34 -12.36 0.19
N ALA A 209 9.25 -12.93 0.97
CA ALA A 209 10.55 -12.33 1.22
C ALA A 209 11.28 -12.05 -0.10
N GLY A 210 11.89 -10.89 -0.20
CA GLY A 210 12.58 -10.45 -1.42
C GLY A 210 11.69 -9.79 -2.48
N ASP A 211 10.36 -9.82 -2.34
CA ASP A 211 9.47 -9.07 -3.23
C ASP A 211 9.82 -7.57 -3.23
N GLN A 212 9.71 -6.96 -4.40
CA GLN A 212 9.80 -5.52 -4.52
C GLN A 212 8.53 -4.98 -5.17
N PHE A 213 7.97 -3.93 -4.60
CA PHE A 213 6.86 -3.19 -5.20
C PHE A 213 7.36 -1.83 -5.67
N LEU A 214 6.87 -1.39 -6.83
CA LEU A 214 7.13 -0.06 -7.38
C LEU A 214 5.80 0.65 -7.58
N LEU A 215 5.68 1.88 -7.10
CA LEU A 215 4.66 2.84 -7.52
C LEU A 215 5.34 3.97 -8.27
N CYS A 216 4.76 4.39 -9.38
CA CYS A 216 5.31 5.50 -10.15
C CYS A 216 4.21 6.29 -10.88
N SER A 217 4.48 7.58 -11.16
CA SER A 217 3.72 8.39 -12.12
C SER A 217 4.11 8.07 -13.56
N ASP A 218 3.36 8.58 -14.52
CA ASP A 218 3.58 8.36 -15.96
C ASP A 218 4.88 9.00 -16.47
N GLY A 219 5.40 10.03 -15.79
CA GLY A 219 6.69 10.62 -16.09
C GLY A 219 7.86 9.63 -16.03
N LEU A 220 7.74 8.55 -15.22
CA LEU A 220 8.69 7.43 -15.29
C LEU A 220 8.33 6.48 -16.42
N SER A 221 7.13 5.89 -16.40
CA SER A 221 6.74 4.80 -17.30
C SER A 221 6.57 5.25 -18.76
N GLY A 222 6.48 6.55 -19.01
CA GLY A 222 6.52 7.15 -20.35
C GLY A 222 7.93 7.32 -20.93
N GLN A 223 8.97 7.24 -20.10
CA GLN A 223 10.36 7.49 -20.50
C GLN A 223 11.28 6.27 -20.34
N VAL A 224 10.93 5.34 -19.45
CA VAL A 224 11.72 4.15 -19.14
C VAL A 224 10.87 2.93 -19.45
N GLU A 225 11.40 2.03 -20.27
CA GLU A 225 10.70 0.81 -20.67
C GLU A 225 10.56 -0.16 -19.48
N ASP A 226 9.48 -0.92 -19.44
CA ASP A 226 9.18 -1.84 -18.36
C ASP A 226 10.27 -2.92 -18.16
N GLU A 227 10.94 -3.35 -19.23
CA GLU A 227 12.08 -4.29 -19.15
C GLU A 227 13.32 -3.65 -18.51
N GLU A 228 13.54 -2.36 -18.73
CA GLU A 228 14.61 -1.59 -18.10
C GLU A 228 14.29 -1.39 -16.61
N ILE A 229 13.06 -1.01 -16.28
CA ILE A 229 12.58 -0.91 -14.88
C ILE A 229 12.80 -2.24 -14.17
N ALA A 230 12.38 -3.35 -14.77
CA ALA A 230 12.56 -4.70 -14.23
C ALA A 230 14.03 -5.00 -13.94
N THR A 231 14.91 -4.70 -14.91
CA THR A 231 16.34 -5.02 -14.82
C THR A 231 17.05 -4.12 -13.80
N ILE A 232 16.71 -2.85 -13.74
CA ILE A 232 17.26 -1.89 -12.76
C ILE A 232 16.88 -2.34 -11.34
N MET A 233 15.61 -2.68 -11.09
CA MET A 233 15.13 -3.15 -9.80
C MET A 233 15.75 -4.50 -9.38
N ASP A 234 15.97 -5.42 -10.33
CA ASP A 234 16.60 -6.72 -10.06
C ASP A 234 18.10 -6.62 -9.75
N CYS A 235 18.78 -5.63 -10.32
CA CYS A 235 20.23 -5.48 -10.22
C CYS A 235 20.70 -4.55 -9.09
N LEU A 236 19.82 -3.64 -8.62
CA LEU A 236 20.21 -2.55 -7.72
C LEU A 236 19.43 -2.60 -6.39
N PRO A 237 20.03 -2.09 -5.30
CA PRO A 237 19.28 -1.81 -4.09
C PRO A 237 18.27 -0.68 -4.34
N GLU A 238 17.22 -0.62 -3.51
CA GLU A 238 16.07 0.26 -3.69
C GLU A 238 16.41 1.75 -3.77
N ASP A 239 17.39 2.22 -3.01
CA ASP A 239 17.83 3.62 -3.02
C ASP A 239 18.51 4.00 -4.33
N LEU A 240 19.40 3.14 -4.83
CA LEU A 240 20.09 3.34 -6.09
C LEU A 240 19.13 3.18 -7.28
N ALA A 241 18.24 2.19 -7.24
CA ALA A 241 17.23 1.95 -8.27
C ALA A 241 16.28 3.15 -8.40
N THR A 242 15.76 3.66 -7.28
CA THR A 242 14.90 4.86 -7.26
C THR A 242 15.59 6.05 -7.90
N ARG A 243 16.85 6.29 -7.53
CA ARG A 243 17.63 7.41 -8.07
C ARG A 243 17.87 7.28 -9.57
N VAL A 244 18.34 6.11 -10.01
CA VAL A 244 18.66 5.88 -11.43
C VAL A 244 17.42 5.94 -12.32
N LEU A 245 16.28 5.45 -11.87
CA LEU A 245 15.04 5.53 -12.63
C LEU A 245 14.62 6.97 -12.89
N ILE A 246 14.66 7.83 -11.88
CA ILE A 246 14.36 9.27 -12.04
C ILE A 246 15.40 9.95 -12.92
N ASP A 247 16.70 9.73 -12.69
CA ASP A 247 17.75 10.36 -13.46
C ASP A 247 17.72 9.92 -14.94
N LEU A 248 17.37 8.65 -15.21
CA LEU A 248 17.20 8.13 -16.57
C LEU A 248 16.00 8.78 -17.29
N ALA A 249 14.87 8.91 -16.62
CA ALA A 249 13.71 9.61 -17.17
C ALA A 249 14.05 11.08 -17.52
N ASN A 250 14.78 11.76 -16.64
CA ASN A 250 15.23 13.13 -16.86
C ASN A 250 16.22 13.24 -18.02
N LEU A 251 17.21 12.35 -18.12
CA LEU A 251 18.18 12.35 -19.22
C LEU A 251 17.52 12.07 -20.58
N ARG A 252 16.43 11.32 -20.62
CA ARG A 252 15.61 11.10 -21.81
C ARG A 252 14.65 12.25 -22.11
N GLY A 253 14.89 13.40 -21.52
CA GLY A 253 14.22 14.66 -21.81
C GLY A 253 13.30 15.18 -20.73
N GLY A 254 12.97 14.38 -19.70
CA GLY A 254 12.17 14.77 -18.53
C GLY A 254 10.94 15.62 -18.89
N PRO A 255 10.03 15.16 -19.77
CA PRO A 255 8.93 15.99 -20.27
C PRO A 255 7.89 16.28 -19.20
N ASP A 256 7.85 15.45 -18.16
CA ASP A 256 6.89 15.54 -17.05
C ASP A 256 7.55 15.39 -15.68
N ASN A 257 6.77 15.66 -14.64
CA ASN A 257 7.11 15.31 -13.28
C ASN A 257 7.26 13.78 -13.17
N SER A 258 8.17 13.31 -12.37
CA SER A 258 8.43 11.89 -12.23
C SER A 258 8.56 11.52 -10.74
N THR A 259 7.70 10.59 -10.29
CA THR A 259 7.64 10.15 -8.88
C THR A 259 7.77 8.64 -8.81
N VAL A 260 8.61 8.17 -7.90
CA VAL A 260 8.92 6.76 -7.69
C VAL A 260 8.92 6.42 -6.20
N ILE A 261 8.27 5.33 -5.84
CA ILE A 261 8.41 4.66 -4.53
C ILE A 261 8.74 3.20 -4.79
N ILE A 262 9.88 2.72 -4.28
CA ILE A 262 10.24 1.30 -4.28
C ILE A 262 10.15 0.77 -2.84
N VAL A 263 9.44 -0.33 -2.65
CA VAL A 263 9.28 -1.02 -1.37
C VAL A 263 9.83 -2.43 -1.52
N ARG A 264 10.83 -2.79 -0.72
CA ARG A 264 11.43 -4.14 -0.67
C ARG A 264 10.99 -4.86 0.59
N VAL A 265 10.50 -6.07 0.43
CA VAL A 265 10.14 -6.95 1.54
C VAL A 265 11.41 -7.61 2.09
N ALA A 266 11.64 -7.45 3.39
CA ALA A 266 12.80 -8.03 4.05
C ALA A 266 12.70 -9.56 4.16
N GLU A 267 13.84 -10.25 4.24
CA GLU A 267 13.92 -11.71 4.36
C GLU A 267 13.20 -12.24 5.62
N ASP A 268 13.21 -11.46 6.68
CA ASP A 268 12.58 -11.76 7.98
C ASP A 268 11.17 -11.18 8.13
N PHE A 269 10.54 -10.71 7.04
CA PHE A 269 9.19 -10.11 7.05
C PHE A 269 8.16 -10.98 7.76
N ALA A 270 8.13 -12.29 7.48
CA ALA A 270 7.18 -13.22 8.08
C ALA A 270 7.38 -13.38 9.60
N GLU A 271 8.64 -13.34 10.07
CA GLU A 271 8.98 -13.42 11.49
C GLU A 271 8.62 -12.13 12.21
N GLN A 272 8.95 -10.98 11.63
CA GLN A 272 8.73 -9.66 12.19
C GLN A 272 7.24 -9.28 12.20
N THR A 273 6.48 -9.75 11.24
CA THR A 273 5.04 -9.51 11.12
C THR A 273 4.18 -10.62 11.70
N SER A 274 4.77 -11.74 12.18
CA SER A 274 4.04 -12.75 12.93
C SER A 274 3.40 -12.10 14.16
N LYS A 275 2.13 -12.47 14.48
CA LYS A 275 1.44 -11.94 15.66
C LYS A 275 2.36 -12.01 16.86
N PRO A 276 2.51 -10.94 17.64
CA PRO A 276 3.22 -11.02 18.89
C PRO A 276 2.58 -12.18 19.66
N THR A 277 3.35 -13.24 19.87
CA THR A 277 2.98 -14.30 20.81
C THR A 277 2.72 -13.52 22.09
N GLN A 278 1.45 -13.44 22.51
CA GLN A 278 1.13 -12.79 23.77
C GLN A 278 2.09 -13.40 24.78
N SER A 279 3.14 -12.62 25.12
CA SER A 279 4.01 -12.91 26.22
C SER A 279 3.06 -13.40 27.30
N LYS A 280 3.29 -14.58 27.85
CA LYS A 280 2.51 -15.20 28.90
C LYS A 280 2.50 -14.24 30.13
N ARG A 281 1.90 -13.07 29.98
CA ARG A 281 1.22 -12.46 31.11
C ARG A 281 0.27 -13.57 31.51
N HIS A 282 0.44 -14.07 32.70
CA HIS A 282 -0.52 -14.89 33.39
C HIS A 282 -1.91 -14.26 33.19
N LEU A 283 -2.50 -14.48 32.02
CA LEU A 283 -3.94 -14.44 31.86
C LEU A 283 -4.36 -15.55 32.81
N ARG A 284 -4.64 -15.17 34.04
CA ARG A 284 -5.52 -15.91 34.92
C ARG A 284 -6.60 -16.39 33.99
N LYS A 285 -6.50 -17.68 33.65
CA LYS A 285 -7.46 -18.38 32.80
C LYS A 285 -8.81 -17.94 33.37
N GLN A 286 -9.48 -17.00 32.72
CA GLN A 286 -10.88 -16.76 32.99
C GLN A 286 -11.51 -18.05 32.50
N GLU A 287 -11.65 -18.98 33.45
CA GLU A 287 -12.51 -20.14 33.25
C GLU A 287 -13.83 -19.58 32.70
N PRO A 288 -14.39 -20.18 31.66
CA PRO A 288 -15.70 -19.78 31.16
C PRO A 288 -16.59 -19.70 32.37
N ALA A 289 -17.26 -18.58 32.58
CA ALA A 289 -18.08 -18.35 33.76
C ALA A 289 -19.03 -19.57 33.90
N ALA A 290 -18.65 -20.45 34.79
CA ALA A 290 -19.45 -21.65 35.05
C ALA A 290 -20.81 -21.15 35.46
N VAL A 291 -21.87 -21.68 34.82
CA VAL A 291 -23.26 -21.40 35.22
C VAL A 291 -23.32 -21.61 36.72
N SER A 292 -23.70 -20.56 37.44
CA SER A 292 -23.63 -20.57 38.92
C SER A 292 -24.27 -21.86 39.46
N PRO A 293 -23.53 -22.72 40.19
CA PRO A 293 -24.07 -23.96 40.72
C PRO A 293 -25.28 -23.71 41.65
N LEU A 294 -25.35 -22.50 42.19
CA LEU A 294 -26.49 -22.06 42.99
C LEU A 294 -27.79 -21.95 42.18
N LEU A 295 -27.72 -21.44 40.94
CA LEU A 295 -28.88 -21.33 40.05
C LEU A 295 -29.33 -22.67 39.52
N ILE A 296 -28.40 -23.59 39.25
CA ILE A 296 -28.75 -24.96 38.87
C ILE A 296 -29.40 -25.66 40.06
N GLY A 297 -28.86 -25.52 41.28
CA GLY A 297 -29.41 -26.08 42.49
C GLY A 297 -30.83 -25.55 42.80
N THR A 298 -31.04 -24.23 42.65
CA THR A 298 -32.39 -23.65 42.87
C THR A 298 -33.42 -24.16 41.85
N ALA A 299 -33.05 -24.27 40.59
CA ALA A 299 -33.93 -24.80 39.54
C ALA A 299 -34.33 -26.26 39.85
N ILE A 300 -33.38 -27.11 40.24
CA ILE A 300 -33.63 -28.52 40.60
C ILE A 300 -34.53 -28.60 41.82
N ILE A 301 -34.28 -27.85 42.88
CA ILE A 301 -35.07 -27.83 44.09
C ILE A 301 -36.53 -27.41 43.79
N CYS A 302 -36.72 -26.38 42.97
CA CYS A 302 -38.06 -25.90 42.59
C CYS A 302 -38.84 -26.98 41.78
N PHE A 303 -38.18 -27.66 40.83
CA PHE A 303 -38.83 -28.73 40.06
C PHE A 303 -39.15 -29.98 40.91
N VAL A 304 -38.21 -30.40 41.77
CA VAL A 304 -38.41 -31.53 42.69
C VAL A 304 -39.53 -31.20 43.71
N GLY A 305 -39.53 -29.96 44.21
CA GLY A 305 -40.58 -29.46 45.10
C GLY A 305 -41.98 -29.48 44.44
N ALA A 306 -42.08 -29.02 43.19
CA ALA A 306 -43.30 -29.02 42.42
C ALA A 306 -43.85 -30.48 42.19
N LEU A 307 -42.89 -31.37 41.84
CA LEU A 307 -43.19 -32.79 41.63
C LEU A 307 -43.68 -33.50 42.95
N GLY A 308 -42.95 -33.19 44.04
CA GLY A 308 -43.30 -33.71 45.39
C GLY A 308 -44.70 -33.27 45.88
N LEU A 309 -45.02 -31.96 45.65
CA LEU A 309 -46.35 -31.43 45.95
C LEU A 309 -47.45 -32.09 45.10
N GLY A 310 -47.16 -32.35 43.81
CA GLY A 310 -48.07 -33.06 42.91
C GLY A 310 -48.31 -34.51 43.38
N LEU A 311 -47.24 -35.21 43.79
CA LEU A 311 -47.33 -36.57 44.29
C LEU A 311 -48.12 -36.64 45.67
N ALA A 312 -47.80 -35.68 46.55
CA ALA A 312 -48.52 -35.58 47.84
C ALA A 312 -50.01 -35.32 47.63
N MET A 313 -50.42 -34.57 46.63
CA MET A 313 -51.83 -34.33 46.27
C MET A 313 -52.55 -35.62 45.87
N VAL A 314 -51.84 -36.48 45.11
CA VAL A 314 -52.44 -37.79 44.71
C VAL A 314 -52.49 -38.76 45.84
N VAL A 315 -51.49 -38.88 46.70
CA VAL A 315 -51.37 -39.87 47.77
C VAL A 315 -52.18 -39.50 48.99
N LEU A 316 -52.22 -38.21 49.37
CA LEU A 316 -52.85 -37.71 50.58
C LEU A 316 -54.32 -37.24 50.37
N GLN A 317 -54.85 -37.34 49.17
CA GLN A 317 -56.19 -36.87 48.77
C GLN A 317 -56.47 -35.41 49.25
N THR A 318 -55.47 -34.57 49.28
CA THR A 318 -55.61 -33.19 49.75
C THR A 318 -56.47 -32.37 48.75
N PRO A 319 -57.37 -31.48 49.28
CA PRO A 319 -58.21 -30.70 48.38
C PRO A 319 -57.39 -29.85 47.41
N VAL A 320 -57.71 -29.94 46.12
CA VAL A 320 -57.01 -29.31 44.98
C VAL A 320 -56.75 -27.82 45.22
N SER A 321 -57.70 -27.13 45.87
CA SER A 321 -57.59 -25.68 46.12
C SER A 321 -56.43 -25.24 47.05
N LYS A 322 -55.90 -26.12 47.92
CA LYS A 322 -54.82 -25.80 48.86
C LYS A 322 -53.44 -26.15 48.32
N ALA A 323 -53.33 -27.11 47.38
CA ALA A 323 -52.04 -27.55 46.85
C ALA A 323 -51.65 -26.88 45.49
N MET A 324 -52.65 -26.50 44.70
CA MET A 324 -52.41 -25.93 43.38
C MET A 324 -51.58 -24.59 43.36
N GLY A 325 -51.87 -23.70 44.32
CA GLY A 325 -51.20 -22.43 44.39
C GLY A 325 -49.66 -22.55 44.57
N PRO A 326 -49.17 -23.22 45.64
CA PRO A 326 -47.74 -23.39 45.87
C PRO A 326 -47.03 -24.22 44.76
N MET A 327 -47.75 -25.22 44.17
CA MET A 327 -47.18 -26.00 43.05
C MET A 327 -46.94 -25.17 41.79
N ILE A 328 -47.91 -24.33 41.42
CA ILE A 328 -47.76 -23.40 40.26
C ILE A 328 -46.66 -22.41 40.51
N ILE A 329 -46.55 -21.85 41.73
CA ILE A 329 -45.49 -20.91 42.07
C ILE A 329 -44.10 -21.56 41.96
N ALA A 330 -43.94 -22.78 42.54
CA ALA A 330 -42.68 -23.52 42.46
C ALA A 330 -42.30 -23.87 41.01
N PHE A 331 -43.26 -24.23 40.17
CA PHE A 331 -43.05 -24.53 38.75
C PHE A 331 -42.60 -23.26 37.99
N ILE A 332 -43.29 -22.14 38.19
CA ILE A 332 -42.93 -20.84 37.54
C ILE A 332 -41.52 -20.42 37.95
N LEU A 333 -41.17 -20.50 39.24
CA LEU A 333 -39.80 -20.16 39.69
C LEU A 333 -38.74 -21.08 39.09
N GLY A 334 -39.03 -22.35 38.92
CA GLY A 334 -38.16 -23.31 38.26
C GLY A 334 -37.94 -22.98 36.79
N VAL A 335 -38.99 -22.59 36.05
CA VAL A 335 -38.89 -22.15 34.65
C VAL A 335 -38.09 -20.87 34.52
N ILE A 336 -38.28 -19.90 35.40
CA ILE A 336 -37.51 -18.63 35.41
C ILE A 336 -36.04 -18.92 35.68
N ALA A 337 -35.71 -19.74 36.67
CA ALA A 337 -34.33 -20.10 36.99
C ALA A 337 -33.66 -20.88 35.85
N ALA A 338 -34.35 -21.79 35.19
CA ALA A 338 -33.85 -22.50 34.01
C ALA A 338 -33.63 -21.56 32.83
N GLY A 339 -34.55 -20.62 32.58
CA GLY A 339 -34.40 -19.58 31.54
C GLY A 339 -33.16 -18.70 31.79
N PHE A 340 -32.88 -18.34 33.03
CA PHE A 340 -31.70 -17.58 33.40
C PHE A 340 -30.40 -18.38 33.19
N CYS A 341 -30.41 -19.68 33.51
CA CYS A 341 -29.28 -20.56 33.22
C CYS A 341 -28.98 -20.68 31.72
N VAL A 342 -30.03 -20.82 30.90
CA VAL A 342 -29.91 -20.85 29.44
C VAL A 342 -29.39 -19.52 28.91
N ALA A 343 -29.88 -18.38 29.40
CA ALA A 343 -29.42 -17.07 29.02
C ALA A 343 -27.94 -16.87 29.36
N GLN A 344 -27.50 -17.25 30.56
CA GLN A 344 -26.08 -17.21 30.93
C GLN A 344 -25.21 -18.14 30.06
N TYR A 345 -25.70 -19.34 29.77
CA TYR A 345 -24.99 -20.26 28.87
C TYR A 345 -24.85 -19.73 27.45
N LEU A 346 -25.88 -19.07 26.91
CA LEU A 346 -25.83 -18.44 25.59
C LEU A 346 -24.92 -17.21 25.56
N GLN A 347 -24.86 -16.46 26.67
CA GLN A 347 -23.94 -15.31 26.79
C GLN A 347 -22.48 -15.74 27.04
N SER A 348 -22.24 -16.88 27.66
CA SER A 348 -20.92 -17.44 27.94
C SER A 348 -20.29 -18.15 26.75
N LYS A 349 -21.07 -18.48 25.70
CA LYS A 349 -20.47 -18.96 24.44
C LYS A 349 -19.61 -17.85 23.90
N PRO A 350 -18.26 -18.06 23.78
CA PRO A 350 -17.44 -17.10 23.07
C PRO A 350 -18.09 -16.94 21.70
N LYS A 351 -18.49 -15.72 21.34
CA LYS A 351 -18.76 -15.39 19.95
C LYS A 351 -17.45 -15.69 19.25
N HIS A 352 -17.30 -16.86 18.66
CA HIS A 352 -16.33 -17.10 17.63
C HIS A 352 -16.65 -16.04 16.58
N LYS A 353 -15.98 -14.89 16.69
CA LYS A 353 -15.75 -14.04 15.54
C LYS A 353 -14.94 -14.94 14.60
N THR A 354 -15.62 -15.68 13.75
CA THR A 354 -15.03 -16.12 12.49
C THR A 354 -14.43 -14.84 11.94
N ARG A 355 -13.08 -14.80 11.87
CA ARG A 355 -12.41 -13.76 11.09
C ARG A 355 -13.18 -13.71 9.79
N PRO A 356 -13.67 -12.55 9.35
CA PRO A 356 -14.21 -12.48 8.02
C PRO A 356 -13.13 -13.08 7.12
N LEU A 357 -13.47 -14.13 6.37
CA LEU A 357 -12.67 -14.52 5.22
C LEU A 357 -12.47 -13.21 4.48
N VAL A 358 -11.21 -12.79 4.32
CA VAL A 358 -10.88 -11.67 3.47
C VAL A 358 -11.58 -11.99 2.16
N LYS A 359 -12.64 -11.26 1.84
CA LYS A 359 -13.27 -11.38 0.54
C LYS A 359 -12.16 -11.09 -0.43
N THR A 360 -11.76 -12.08 -1.23
CA THR A 360 -10.85 -11.86 -2.33
C THR A 360 -11.46 -10.71 -3.11
N THR A 361 -10.83 -9.55 -3.06
CA THR A 361 -11.21 -8.42 -3.88
C THR A 361 -10.95 -8.88 -5.29
N GLY A 362 -11.98 -8.94 -6.10
CA GLY A 362 -11.94 -9.64 -7.39
C GLY A 362 -11.13 -8.90 -8.48
N GLY A 363 -9.92 -8.47 -8.16
CA GLY A 363 -9.00 -7.86 -9.11
C GLY A 363 -8.56 -8.85 -10.21
N LYS A 364 -8.21 -8.32 -11.39
CA LYS A 364 -7.79 -9.08 -12.57
C LYS A 364 -6.28 -9.10 -12.76
N GLY A 365 -5.53 -8.31 -11.96
CA GLY A 365 -4.07 -8.24 -12.05
C GLY A 365 -3.37 -9.56 -11.74
N PRO A 366 -2.15 -9.80 -12.23
CA PRO A 366 -1.34 -8.86 -13.01
C PRO A 366 -1.81 -8.75 -14.47
N TYR A 367 -1.73 -7.53 -15.01
CA TYR A 367 -2.19 -7.22 -16.37
C TYR A 367 -1.12 -7.44 -17.44
N ARG A 368 0.14 -7.14 -17.10
CA ARG A 368 1.32 -7.34 -17.96
C ARG A 368 2.48 -7.91 -17.17
N ARG A 369 3.39 -8.61 -17.85
CA ARG A 369 4.57 -9.22 -17.27
C ARG A 369 5.78 -8.95 -18.14
N TYR A 370 6.88 -8.55 -17.51
CA TYR A 370 8.15 -8.24 -18.15
C TYR A 370 9.26 -8.97 -17.42
N GLN A 371 10.23 -9.47 -18.18
CA GLN A 371 11.36 -10.18 -17.59
C GLN A 371 12.54 -9.25 -17.39
N ALA A 372 13.12 -9.23 -16.20
CA ALA A 372 14.41 -8.63 -15.98
C ALA A 372 15.48 -9.38 -16.81
N LYS A 373 16.21 -8.64 -17.64
CA LYS A 373 17.23 -9.19 -18.56
C LYS A 373 18.55 -8.48 -18.36
N PRO A 374 19.31 -8.79 -17.30
CA PRO A 374 20.65 -8.26 -17.15
C PRO A 374 21.56 -8.85 -18.22
N ASN A 375 21.64 -8.18 -19.37
CA ASN A 375 22.39 -8.59 -20.54
C ASN A 375 23.09 -7.40 -21.20
N LYS A 376 23.84 -7.65 -22.26
CA LYS A 376 24.54 -6.62 -23.01
C LYS A 376 23.59 -5.60 -23.63
N GLU A 377 22.45 -6.03 -24.14
CA GLU A 377 21.48 -5.17 -24.83
C GLU A 377 20.96 -4.06 -23.90
N ILE A 378 20.51 -4.43 -22.68
CA ILE A 378 20.05 -3.44 -21.69
C ILE A 378 21.21 -2.55 -21.24
N TYR A 379 22.42 -3.11 -21.05
CA TYR A 379 23.60 -2.31 -20.71
C TYR A 379 23.90 -1.25 -21.76
N ASP A 380 23.90 -1.63 -23.04
CA ASP A 380 24.16 -0.74 -24.15
C ASP A 380 23.06 0.34 -24.25
N ARG A 381 21.77 -0.03 -24.14
CA ARG A 381 20.63 0.90 -24.18
C ARG A 381 20.69 1.96 -23.06
N LEU A 382 21.05 1.56 -21.85
CA LEU A 382 21.28 2.49 -20.74
C LEU A 382 22.49 3.41 -21.04
N GLY A 383 23.52 2.89 -21.72
CA GLY A 383 24.69 3.63 -22.14
C GLY A 383 24.42 4.65 -23.23
N GLU A 384 23.53 4.32 -24.17
CA GLU A 384 23.10 5.23 -25.26
C GLU A 384 22.60 6.56 -24.73
N THR A 385 21.83 6.56 -23.63
CA THR A 385 21.33 7.77 -22.98
C THR A 385 22.47 8.71 -22.54
N VAL A 386 23.58 8.16 -22.03
CA VAL A 386 24.76 8.94 -21.63
C VAL A 386 25.48 9.50 -22.86
N GLU A 387 25.59 8.70 -23.93
CA GLU A 387 26.27 9.13 -25.19
C GLU A 387 25.45 10.17 -25.96
N GLU A 388 24.13 10.10 -25.93
CA GLU A 388 23.24 11.14 -26.49
C GLU A 388 23.47 12.48 -25.79
N LEU A 389 23.55 12.48 -24.44
CA LEU A 389 23.87 13.70 -23.71
C LEU A 389 25.26 14.19 -23.98
N ARG A 390 26.27 13.31 -24.11
CA ARG A 390 27.63 13.65 -24.47
C ARG A 390 27.67 14.37 -25.83
N THR A 391 26.95 13.87 -26.81
CA THR A 391 26.80 14.45 -28.12
C THR A 391 26.17 15.85 -28.04
N ALA A 392 25.07 15.99 -27.29
CA ALA A 392 24.41 17.27 -27.08
C ALA A 392 25.29 18.27 -26.33
N ALA A 393 26.03 17.83 -25.32
CA ALA A 393 26.98 18.66 -24.56
C ALA A 393 28.11 19.19 -25.47
N SER A 394 28.65 18.32 -26.33
CA SER A 394 29.69 18.73 -27.32
C SER A 394 29.13 19.76 -28.30
N GLN A 395 27.93 19.56 -28.84
CA GLN A 395 27.30 20.50 -29.78
C GLN A 395 27.01 21.89 -29.18
N ARG A 396 26.71 21.90 -27.86
CA ARG A 396 26.38 23.13 -27.13
C ARG A 396 27.53 23.73 -26.35
N ASN A 397 28.75 23.16 -26.47
CA ASN A 397 29.94 23.53 -25.71
C ASN A 397 29.74 23.54 -24.19
N TRP A 398 28.98 22.57 -23.65
CA TRP A 398 28.81 22.42 -22.23
C TRP A 398 30.07 21.86 -21.57
N LEU A 399 30.52 22.51 -20.50
CA LEU A 399 31.70 22.09 -19.75
C LEU A 399 31.27 21.05 -18.71
N MET A 400 31.35 19.77 -19.08
CA MET A 400 31.12 18.62 -18.21
C MET A 400 32.42 17.83 -18.03
N ASP A 401 32.64 17.30 -16.82
CA ASP A 401 33.74 16.38 -16.53
C ASP A 401 33.34 14.93 -16.86
N TRP A 402 33.89 14.39 -17.92
CA TRP A 402 33.60 13.04 -18.39
C TRP A 402 34.53 11.98 -17.81
N ASP A 403 35.61 12.34 -17.12
CA ASP A 403 36.66 11.40 -16.69
C ASP A 403 36.11 10.32 -15.76
N LYS A 404 35.22 10.70 -14.81
CA LYS A 404 34.58 9.74 -13.89
C LYS A 404 33.59 8.85 -14.61
N ILE A 405 32.79 9.40 -15.52
CA ILE A 405 31.81 8.69 -16.33
C ILE A 405 32.52 7.65 -17.22
N ASP A 406 33.59 8.08 -17.94
CA ASP A 406 34.39 7.21 -18.79
C ASP A 406 35.03 6.05 -18.01
N LYS A 407 35.51 6.32 -16.81
CA LYS A 407 36.04 5.28 -15.92
C LYS A 407 34.99 4.24 -15.54
N LEU A 408 33.76 4.68 -15.20
CA LEU A 408 32.65 3.78 -14.87
C LEU A 408 32.24 2.94 -16.08
N GLN A 409 32.08 3.58 -17.26
CA GLN A 409 31.71 2.88 -18.49
C GLN A 409 32.80 1.89 -18.92
N LYS A 410 34.10 2.24 -18.79
CA LYS A 410 35.20 1.34 -19.07
C LYS A 410 35.20 0.11 -18.16
N GLN A 411 34.92 0.30 -16.88
CA GLN A 411 34.78 -0.82 -15.94
C GLN A 411 33.53 -1.66 -16.26
N GLY A 412 32.43 -1.01 -16.64
CA GLY A 412 31.19 -1.66 -17.08
C GLY A 412 31.43 -2.56 -18.29
N ASN A 413 32.11 -2.04 -19.32
CA ASN A 413 32.46 -2.80 -20.52
C ASN A 413 33.32 -4.04 -20.19
N ALA A 414 34.31 -3.92 -19.32
CA ALA A 414 35.09 -5.07 -18.84
C ALA A 414 34.23 -6.11 -18.11
N CYS A 415 33.20 -5.66 -17.36
CA CYS A 415 32.24 -6.57 -16.74
C CYS A 415 31.33 -7.26 -17.77
N VAL A 416 30.94 -6.58 -18.85
CA VAL A 416 30.18 -7.18 -19.96
C VAL A 416 31.00 -8.27 -20.65
N GLU A 417 32.28 -8.01 -20.96
CA GLU A 417 33.19 -8.99 -21.54
C GLU A 417 33.38 -10.23 -20.64
N ALA A 418 33.35 -10.02 -19.31
CA ALA A 418 33.40 -11.09 -18.33
C ALA A 418 32.06 -11.73 -18.03
N ALA A 419 30.98 -11.41 -18.76
CA ALA A 419 29.60 -11.85 -18.55
C ALA A 419 29.03 -11.53 -17.14
N GLN A 420 29.57 -10.53 -16.45
CA GLN A 420 29.11 -10.05 -15.14
C GLN A 420 28.06 -8.96 -15.31
N PHE A 421 26.95 -9.28 -15.94
CA PHE A 421 25.96 -8.29 -16.38
C PHE A 421 25.32 -7.47 -15.25
N LYS A 422 24.99 -8.09 -14.09
CA LYS A 422 24.44 -7.35 -12.95
C LYS A 422 25.40 -6.26 -12.46
N ARG A 423 26.69 -6.56 -12.43
CA ARG A 423 27.73 -5.59 -12.05
C ARG A 423 27.90 -4.51 -13.11
N ALA A 424 27.85 -4.89 -14.40
CA ALA A 424 27.90 -3.91 -15.52
C ALA A 424 26.72 -2.93 -15.43
N ILE A 425 25.49 -3.41 -15.25
CA ILE A 425 24.28 -2.58 -15.06
C ILE A 425 24.45 -1.62 -13.88
N ARG A 426 25.01 -2.08 -12.76
CA ARG A 426 25.27 -1.22 -11.61
C ARG A 426 26.25 -0.09 -11.93
N LEU A 427 27.36 -0.39 -12.61
CA LEU A 427 28.34 0.62 -13.02
C LEU A 427 27.75 1.63 -14.03
N GLN A 428 26.90 1.15 -14.94
CA GLN A 428 26.19 2.03 -15.88
C GLN A 428 25.18 2.92 -15.16
N ALA A 429 24.47 2.40 -14.14
CA ALA A 429 23.59 3.16 -13.28
C ALA A 429 24.33 4.29 -12.52
N GLU A 430 25.52 3.99 -11.99
CA GLU A 430 26.37 4.98 -11.35
C GLU A 430 26.84 6.04 -12.36
N ALA A 431 27.13 5.66 -13.61
CA ALA A 431 27.47 6.60 -14.69
C ALA A 431 26.28 7.52 -15.04
N ILE A 432 25.05 7.00 -15.10
CA ILE A 432 23.82 7.78 -15.33
C ILE A 432 23.64 8.82 -14.20
N ILE A 433 23.76 8.42 -12.95
CA ILE A 433 23.63 9.32 -11.79
C ILE A 433 24.69 10.42 -11.84
N GLU A 434 25.94 10.08 -12.14
CA GLU A 434 27.02 11.06 -12.27
C GLU A 434 26.74 12.04 -13.41
N THR A 435 26.27 11.53 -14.55
CA THR A 435 25.92 12.37 -15.71
C THR A 435 24.80 13.36 -15.35
N MET A 436 23.75 12.90 -14.67
CA MET A 436 22.68 13.79 -14.25
C MET A 436 23.11 14.79 -13.17
N HIS A 437 23.99 14.38 -12.26
CA HIS A 437 24.56 15.27 -11.27
C HIS A 437 25.28 16.45 -11.92
N GLN A 438 26.15 16.18 -12.89
CA GLN A 438 26.87 17.22 -13.60
C GLN A 438 25.97 18.12 -14.44
N LEU A 439 24.92 17.54 -15.05
CA LEU A 439 23.94 18.35 -15.80
C LEU A 439 23.21 19.33 -14.87
N ARG A 440 22.82 18.87 -13.65
CA ARG A 440 22.21 19.76 -12.65
C ARG A 440 23.16 20.85 -12.17
N GLU A 441 24.43 20.55 -11.96
CA GLU A 441 25.42 21.56 -11.60
C GLU A 441 25.61 22.59 -12.69
N LEU A 442 25.65 22.16 -13.96
CA LEU A 442 25.74 23.07 -15.11
C LEU A 442 24.54 24.04 -15.15
N ASN A 443 23.34 23.53 -15.00
CA ASN A 443 22.12 24.33 -14.99
C ASN A 443 22.08 25.32 -13.81
N ASN A 444 22.54 24.91 -12.63
CA ASN A 444 22.62 25.79 -11.46
C ASN A 444 23.66 26.92 -11.65
N ARG A 445 24.79 26.64 -12.31
CA ARG A 445 25.79 27.68 -12.64
C ARG A 445 25.21 28.70 -13.62
N ALA A 446 24.54 28.22 -14.68
CA ALA A 446 23.92 29.10 -15.67
C ALA A 446 22.81 29.98 -15.07
N ALA A 447 22.02 29.45 -14.15
CA ALA A 447 20.98 30.21 -13.42
C ALA A 447 21.61 31.31 -12.54
N ASN A 448 22.68 31.01 -11.81
CA ASN A 448 23.35 31.97 -10.96
C ASN A 448 24.06 33.11 -11.77
N GLU A 449 24.58 32.82 -12.96
CA GLU A 449 25.19 33.83 -13.83
C GLU A 449 24.13 34.80 -14.38
N THR A 450 22.94 34.30 -14.72
CA THR A 450 21.83 35.16 -15.19
C THR A 450 21.22 36.04 -14.09
N ASP A 451 21.27 35.64 -12.83
CA ASP A 451 20.79 36.44 -11.69
C ASP A 451 21.82 37.55 -11.28
N ILE A 452 23.09 37.36 -11.59
CA ILE A 452 24.13 38.39 -11.31
C ILE A 452 24.10 39.51 -12.36
N GLU A 453 23.59 39.24 -13.57
CA GLU A 453 23.45 40.24 -14.65
C GLU A 453 22.16 41.06 -14.60
N ARG A 454 21.26 40.77 -13.67
CA ARG A 454 20.00 41.52 -13.42
C ARG A 454 20.13 42.37 -12.14
#